data_649b05fd42dacca4ca1ede107260f029
#
_entry.id   649b05fd42dacca4ca1ede107260f029
#
_cell.length_a   1.000
_cell.length_b   1.000
_cell.length_c   1.000
_cell.angle_alpha   90.00
_cell.angle_beta   90.00
_cell.angle_gamma   90.00
#
_symmetry.space_group_name_H-M   'P 1'
#
loop_
_entity.id
_entity.type
_entity.pdbx_description
1 polymer ?
#
loop_
_entity_poly.entity_id
_entity_poly.type
_entity_poly.pdbx_seq_one_letter_code
_entity_poly.pdbx_strand_id
1 'polypeptide(L)'
;MNKVQISKLKVMKIGIFTGTFDPFTIGHQNIAERALPMFDKLVIAVAMSKLKHASEEISKRVEDIKAVFPKECSELVDAEDASKGYRLEVVAYDDLTIDLAHRLGAKFLVRGVRSAKDFEYEREQADINKQLGGVETILLFSDPRYSSISSTLVRELRFFGREVDEFLPKAKK
;
A
#
# COMPACT_ATOMS: atom_id res chain seq x y z
N MET A 1 35.97 17.69 28.94
CA MET A 1 35.80 16.67 27.90
C MET A 1 34.34 16.67 27.47
N ASN A 2 34.06 17.28 26.32
CA ASN A 2 32.69 17.35 25.76
C ASN A 2 32.30 15.99 25.19
N LYS A 3 31.28 15.35 25.76
CA LYS A 3 30.61 14.23 25.16
C LYS A 3 29.84 14.76 23.93
N VAL A 4 30.38 14.55 22.73
CA VAL A 4 29.64 14.74 21.50
C VAL A 4 28.49 13.72 21.51
N GLN A 5 27.29 14.20 21.72
CA GLN A 5 26.06 13.42 21.62
C GLN A 5 25.86 13.17 20.12
N ILE A 6 26.36 12.04 19.63
CA ILE A 6 26.01 11.56 18.29
C ILE A 6 24.54 11.15 18.38
N SER A 7 23.64 12.05 17.99
CA SER A 7 22.26 11.70 17.77
C SER A 7 22.25 10.61 16.67
N LYS A 8 21.94 9.36 17.03
CA LYS A 8 21.69 8.30 16.05
C LYS A 8 20.57 8.81 15.15
N LEU A 9 20.90 9.20 13.93
CA LEU A 9 19.92 9.45 12.88
C LEU A 9 19.04 8.19 12.81
N LYS A 10 17.81 8.29 13.26
CA LYS A 10 16.84 7.19 13.18
C LYS A 10 16.52 6.97 11.70
N VAL A 11 16.98 5.87 11.13
CA VAL A 11 16.62 5.48 9.78
C VAL A 11 15.11 5.23 9.75
N MET A 12 14.40 5.97 8.92
CA MET A 12 12.96 5.88 8.77
C MET A 12 12.55 4.52 8.22
N LYS A 13 11.61 3.85 8.88
CA LYS A 13 11.08 2.55 8.48
C LYS A 13 9.90 2.76 7.55
N ILE A 14 10.12 2.56 6.24
CA ILE A 14 9.11 2.74 5.18
C ILE A 14 8.62 1.37 4.73
N GLY A 15 7.29 1.19 4.70
CA GLY A 15 6.61 0.06 4.09
C GLY A 15 5.85 0.48 2.83
N ILE A 16 5.80 -0.37 1.83
CA ILE A 16 5.03 -0.13 0.60
C ILE A 16 3.96 -1.21 0.47
N PHE A 17 2.71 -0.81 0.42
CA PHE A 17 1.58 -1.67 0.09
C PHE A 17 1.22 -1.49 -1.38
N THR A 18 1.53 -2.49 -2.20
CA THR A 18 1.36 -2.42 -3.65
C THR A 18 0.14 -3.19 -4.14
N GLY A 19 -0.49 -2.67 -5.17
CA GLY A 19 -1.61 -3.34 -5.86
C GLY A 19 -2.13 -2.50 -7.02
N THR A 20 -2.95 -3.10 -7.87
CA THR A 20 -3.68 -2.37 -8.92
C THR A 20 -4.83 -1.56 -8.33
N PHE A 21 -5.38 -2.03 -7.20
CA PHE A 21 -6.50 -1.39 -6.48
C PHE A 21 -7.66 -0.96 -7.38
N ASP A 22 -8.12 -1.88 -8.20
CA ASP A 22 -9.15 -1.66 -9.21
C ASP A 22 -10.42 -2.48 -8.93
N PRO A 23 -11.29 -2.02 -8.00
CA PRO A 23 -11.11 -0.91 -7.08
C PRO A 23 -10.34 -1.26 -5.80
N PHE A 24 -10.00 -0.24 -5.00
CA PHE A 24 -9.59 -0.40 -3.60
C PHE A 24 -10.80 -0.83 -2.77
N THR A 25 -10.69 -1.93 -2.04
CA THR A 25 -11.80 -2.54 -1.28
C THR A 25 -11.63 -2.36 0.22
N ILE A 26 -12.69 -2.66 1.01
CA ILE A 26 -12.59 -2.69 2.48
C ILE A 26 -11.57 -3.72 2.98
N GLY A 27 -11.31 -4.79 2.22
CA GLY A 27 -10.22 -5.74 2.52
C GLY A 27 -8.84 -5.10 2.40
N HIS A 28 -8.62 -4.29 1.36
CA HIS A 28 -7.38 -3.52 1.22
C HIS A 28 -7.24 -2.46 2.31
N GLN A 29 -8.33 -1.75 2.65
CA GLN A 29 -8.34 -0.80 3.75
C GLN A 29 -7.91 -1.47 5.06
N ASN A 30 -8.46 -2.63 5.40
CA ASN A 30 -8.11 -3.37 6.62
C ASN A 30 -6.61 -3.73 6.67
N ILE A 31 -6.03 -4.17 5.55
CA ILE A 31 -4.59 -4.45 5.45
C ILE A 31 -3.79 -3.16 5.67
N ALA A 32 -4.14 -2.06 5.01
CA ALA A 32 -3.45 -0.78 5.13
C ALA A 32 -3.50 -0.24 6.58
N GLU A 33 -4.67 -0.26 7.22
CA GLU A 33 -4.86 0.19 8.61
C GLU A 33 -4.02 -0.64 9.60
N ARG A 34 -3.88 -1.95 9.37
CA ARG A 34 -3.05 -2.84 10.20
C ARG A 34 -1.55 -2.70 9.91
N ALA A 35 -1.18 -2.37 8.70
CA ALA A 35 0.21 -2.13 8.32
C ALA A 35 0.72 -0.78 8.83
N LEU A 36 -0.12 0.25 8.83
CA LEU A 36 0.26 1.62 9.17
C LEU A 36 1.04 1.76 10.51
N PRO A 37 0.64 1.13 11.62
CA PRO A 37 1.39 1.23 12.88
C PRO A 37 2.72 0.46 12.88
N MET A 38 3.00 -0.37 11.88
CA MET A 38 4.24 -1.15 11.78
C MET A 38 5.43 -0.34 11.24
N PHE A 39 5.16 0.81 10.65
CA PHE A 39 6.13 1.66 9.95
C PHE A 39 6.09 3.10 10.45
N ASP A 40 7.17 3.83 10.25
CA ASP A 40 7.18 5.28 10.42
C ASP A 40 6.36 5.94 9.29
N LYS A 41 6.44 5.37 8.07
CA LYS A 41 5.69 5.81 6.89
C LYS A 41 5.18 4.61 6.09
N LEU A 42 3.91 4.66 5.68
CA LEU A 42 3.32 3.70 4.76
C LEU A 42 3.07 4.38 3.41
N VAL A 43 3.48 3.73 2.32
CA VAL A 43 3.15 4.14 0.96
C VAL A 43 2.19 3.13 0.35
N ILE A 44 1.00 3.57 -0.05
CA ILE A 44 0.10 2.76 -0.88
C ILE A 44 0.44 3.07 -2.34
N ALA A 45 0.96 2.08 -3.05
CA ALA A 45 1.45 2.23 -4.40
C ALA A 45 0.51 1.56 -5.41
N VAL A 46 -0.14 2.39 -6.23
CA VAL A 46 -1.09 1.96 -7.26
C VAL A 46 -0.31 1.60 -8.52
N ALA A 47 -0.27 0.31 -8.85
CA ALA A 47 0.42 -0.18 -10.04
C ALA A 47 -0.36 0.20 -11.32
N MET A 48 0.33 0.82 -12.26
CA MET A 48 -0.18 1.09 -13.59
C MET A 48 -0.06 -0.17 -14.45
N SER A 49 -1.16 -0.65 -15.00
CA SER A 49 -1.11 -1.74 -15.96
C SER A 49 -0.63 -1.20 -17.32
N LYS A 50 0.48 -1.74 -17.83
CA LYS A 50 0.99 -1.38 -19.17
C LYS A 50 0.00 -1.64 -20.32
N LEU A 51 -1.07 -2.40 -20.05
CA LEU A 51 -2.07 -2.81 -21.03
C LEU A 51 -3.33 -1.93 -21.05
N LYS A 52 -3.47 -0.97 -20.14
CA LYS A 52 -4.64 -0.10 -20.05
C LYS A 52 -4.25 1.37 -20.02
N HIS A 53 -4.56 2.06 -21.08
CA HIS A 53 -4.35 3.49 -21.28
C HIS A 53 -5.39 4.32 -20.53
N ALA A 54 -5.21 4.57 -19.25
CA ALA A 54 -6.04 5.55 -18.58
C ALA A 54 -5.32 6.19 -17.39
N SER A 55 -4.51 7.20 -17.68
CA SER A 55 -3.92 8.06 -16.64
C SER A 55 -4.98 8.68 -15.73
N GLU A 56 -6.16 9.02 -16.28
CA GLU A 56 -7.29 9.55 -15.51
C GLU A 56 -7.85 8.53 -14.52
N GLU A 57 -8.01 7.26 -14.92
CA GLU A 57 -8.46 6.19 -14.01
C GLU A 57 -7.47 5.95 -12.86
N ILE A 58 -6.17 6.03 -13.12
CA ILE A 58 -5.14 5.86 -12.09
C ILE A 58 -5.16 7.04 -11.12
N SER A 59 -5.23 8.27 -11.63
CA SER A 59 -5.33 9.47 -10.80
C SER A 59 -6.57 9.41 -9.91
N LYS A 60 -7.70 9.00 -10.45
CA LYS A 60 -8.92 8.80 -9.68
C LYS A 60 -8.74 7.75 -8.58
N ARG A 61 -8.12 6.60 -8.84
CA ARG A 61 -7.85 5.59 -7.81
C ARG A 61 -6.97 6.14 -6.68
N VAL A 62 -5.94 6.90 -7.03
CA VAL A 62 -5.07 7.57 -6.03
C VAL A 62 -5.89 8.50 -5.15
N GLU A 63 -6.75 9.35 -5.73
CA GLU A 63 -7.58 10.28 -4.96
C GLU A 63 -8.64 9.54 -4.13
N ASP A 64 -9.28 8.51 -4.67
CA ASP A 64 -10.25 7.68 -3.95
C ASP A 64 -9.60 7.03 -2.71
N ILE A 65 -8.34 6.55 -2.82
CA ILE A 65 -7.61 5.96 -1.69
C ILE A 65 -7.23 7.04 -0.66
N LYS A 66 -6.75 8.21 -1.10
CA LYS A 66 -6.45 9.33 -0.19
C LYS A 66 -7.69 9.75 0.62
N ALA A 67 -8.86 9.76 -0.02
CA ALA A 67 -10.12 10.10 0.64
C ALA A 67 -10.52 9.11 1.75
N VAL A 68 -9.98 7.89 1.75
CA VAL A 68 -10.15 6.91 2.84
C VAL A 68 -9.29 7.24 4.05
N PHE A 69 -8.14 7.89 3.85
CA PHE A 69 -7.13 8.18 4.87
C PHE A 69 -6.76 9.68 4.96
N PRO A 70 -7.73 10.60 5.06
CA PRO A 70 -7.44 12.03 4.98
C PRO A 70 -6.54 12.53 6.12
N LYS A 71 -6.69 11.97 7.32
CA LYS A 71 -5.87 12.30 8.48
C LYS A 71 -4.43 11.86 8.28
N GLU A 72 -4.23 10.61 7.92
CA GLU A 72 -2.92 9.98 7.77
C GLU A 72 -2.14 10.58 6.57
N CYS A 73 -2.87 11.01 5.53
CA CYS A 73 -2.28 11.72 4.38
C CYS A 73 -1.93 13.19 4.67
N SER A 74 -2.41 13.76 5.78
CA SER A 74 -2.08 15.13 6.23
C SER A 74 -1.17 15.17 7.45
N GLU A 75 -0.95 14.03 8.14
CA GLU A 75 -0.08 13.91 9.31
C GLU A 75 1.38 13.74 8.87
N LEU A 76 2.26 14.68 9.24
CA LEU A 76 3.70 14.58 8.98
C LEU A 76 4.33 13.51 9.88
N VAL A 77 5.28 12.75 9.35
CA VAL A 77 6.05 11.76 10.10
C VAL A 77 6.86 12.43 11.22
N ASP A 78 7.36 13.61 10.93
CA ASP A 78 8.10 14.43 11.87
C ASP A 78 7.71 15.90 11.62
N ALA A 79 7.06 16.51 12.60
CA ALA A 79 6.60 17.89 12.48
C ALA A 79 7.76 18.91 12.39
N GLU A 80 8.96 18.54 12.88
CA GLU A 80 10.17 19.38 12.84
C GLU A 80 10.93 19.21 11.50
N ASP A 81 10.70 18.12 10.77
CA ASP A 81 11.36 17.81 9.51
C ASP A 81 10.36 17.40 8.42
N ALA A 82 9.77 18.40 7.76
CA ALA A 82 8.83 18.20 6.68
C ALA A 82 9.39 17.40 5.47
N SER A 83 10.73 17.28 5.36
CA SER A 83 11.36 16.49 4.29
C SER A 83 11.06 14.99 4.41
N LYS A 84 10.69 14.51 5.58
CA LYS A 84 10.29 13.12 5.83
C LYS A 84 8.92 12.77 5.24
N GLY A 85 8.11 13.77 4.89
CA GLY A 85 6.81 13.61 4.26
C GLY A 85 5.71 13.12 5.21
N TYR A 86 4.59 12.72 4.62
CA TYR A 86 3.39 12.33 5.35
C TYR A 86 3.44 10.90 5.86
N ARG A 87 2.67 10.65 6.91
CA ARG A 87 2.50 9.34 7.58
C ARG A 87 2.02 8.25 6.60
N LEU A 88 1.11 8.63 5.70
CA LEU A 88 0.64 7.81 4.60
C LEU A 88 0.74 8.60 3.31
N GLU A 89 1.32 8.01 2.30
CA GLU A 89 1.33 8.55 0.94
C GLU A 89 0.66 7.57 -0.01
N VAL A 90 -0.01 8.11 -1.03
CA VAL A 90 -0.59 7.30 -2.11
C VAL A 90 0.04 7.77 -3.42
N VAL A 91 0.68 6.85 -4.12
CA VAL A 91 1.41 7.14 -5.35
C VAL A 91 1.02 6.18 -6.46
N ALA A 92 1.10 6.62 -7.71
CA ALA A 92 1.05 5.73 -8.87
C ALA A 92 2.48 5.36 -9.30
N TYR A 93 2.67 4.16 -9.87
CA TYR A 93 3.95 3.73 -10.42
C TYR A 93 3.77 2.79 -11.61
N ASP A 94 4.75 2.77 -12.51
CA ASP A 94 4.74 2.03 -13.77
C ASP A 94 6.03 1.21 -14.04
N ASP A 95 6.93 1.21 -13.06
CA ASP A 95 8.18 0.46 -13.06
C ASP A 95 8.09 -0.83 -12.21
N LEU A 96 9.22 -1.48 -11.96
CA LEU A 96 9.26 -2.63 -11.07
C LEU A 96 9.05 -2.20 -9.60
N THR A 97 8.34 -3.01 -8.83
CA THR A 97 8.11 -2.74 -7.40
C THR A 97 9.41 -2.56 -6.63
N ILE A 98 10.48 -3.26 -7.00
CA ILE A 98 11.80 -3.12 -6.38
C ILE A 98 12.45 -1.76 -6.71
N ASP A 99 12.26 -1.24 -7.95
CA ASP A 99 12.78 0.06 -8.34
C ASP A 99 12.06 1.18 -7.58
N LEU A 100 10.74 1.06 -7.45
CA LEU A 100 9.96 1.94 -6.57
C LEU A 100 10.48 1.89 -5.12
N ALA A 101 10.72 0.69 -4.58
CA ALA A 101 11.21 0.53 -3.21
C ALA A 101 12.58 1.23 -3.03
N HIS A 102 13.50 1.04 -3.94
CA HIS A 102 14.81 1.70 -3.92
C HIS A 102 14.68 3.23 -4.01
N ARG A 103 13.86 3.74 -4.92
CA ARG A 103 13.61 5.17 -5.09
C ARG A 103 13.03 5.83 -3.84
N LEU A 104 12.18 5.12 -3.11
CA LEU A 104 11.60 5.59 -1.85
C LEU A 104 12.44 5.28 -0.60
N GLY A 105 13.56 4.59 -0.75
CA GLY A 105 14.37 4.13 0.39
C GLY A 105 13.64 3.10 1.28
N ALA A 106 12.62 2.43 0.75
CA ALA A 106 11.85 1.42 1.45
C ALA A 106 12.53 0.06 1.40
N LYS A 107 12.47 -0.68 2.51
CA LYS A 107 13.03 -2.03 2.62
C LYS A 107 11.97 -3.10 2.81
N PHE A 108 10.70 -2.71 2.87
CA PHE A 108 9.59 -3.61 3.17
C PHE A 108 8.45 -3.43 2.18
N LEU A 109 7.97 -4.54 1.64
CA LEU A 109 6.69 -4.62 0.96
C LEU A 109 5.65 -5.20 1.92
N VAL A 110 4.40 -4.75 1.78
CA VAL A 110 3.25 -5.30 2.51
C VAL A 110 2.32 -5.94 1.49
N ARG A 111 1.90 -7.17 1.77
CA ARG A 111 0.97 -7.90 0.92
C ARG A 111 -0.12 -8.55 1.76
N GLY A 112 -1.35 -8.54 1.26
CA GLY A 112 -2.49 -9.22 1.88
C GLY A 112 -2.64 -10.64 1.36
N VAL A 113 -2.92 -11.61 2.24
CA VAL A 113 -3.12 -13.02 1.91
C VAL A 113 -4.49 -13.45 2.39
N ARG A 114 -5.33 -13.98 1.50
CA ARG A 114 -6.71 -14.42 1.78
C ARG A 114 -6.87 -15.95 1.75
N SER A 115 -6.00 -16.63 1.02
CA SER A 115 -6.06 -18.07 0.76
C SER A 115 -4.68 -18.70 0.65
N ALA A 116 -4.61 -20.02 0.69
CA ALA A 116 -3.38 -20.75 0.44
C ALA A 116 -2.80 -20.43 -0.95
N LYS A 117 -3.67 -20.26 -1.96
CA LYS A 117 -3.24 -19.88 -3.31
C LYS A 117 -2.60 -18.51 -3.36
N ASP A 118 -3.19 -17.50 -2.67
CA ASP A 118 -2.56 -16.19 -2.55
C ASP A 118 -1.21 -16.30 -1.85
N PHE A 119 -1.13 -17.11 -0.78
CA PHE A 119 0.12 -17.30 -0.03
C PHE A 119 1.24 -17.87 -0.90
N GLU A 120 0.97 -18.91 -1.67
CA GLU A 120 1.97 -19.51 -2.58
C GLU A 120 2.50 -18.50 -3.59
N TYR A 121 1.59 -17.75 -4.22
CA TYR A 121 1.95 -16.70 -5.16
C TYR A 121 2.77 -15.57 -4.51
N GLU A 122 2.33 -15.05 -3.38
CA GLU A 122 3.02 -13.97 -2.68
C GLU A 122 4.39 -14.41 -2.13
N ARG A 123 4.53 -15.66 -1.72
CA ARG A 123 5.82 -16.23 -1.33
C ARG A 123 6.82 -16.24 -2.49
N GLU A 124 6.41 -16.69 -3.68
CA GLU A 124 7.26 -16.67 -4.86
C GLU A 124 7.69 -15.24 -5.24
N GLN A 125 6.75 -14.29 -5.18
CA GLN A 125 7.06 -12.88 -5.42
C GLN A 125 8.01 -12.31 -4.36
N ALA A 126 7.85 -12.70 -3.10
CA ALA A 126 8.74 -12.28 -2.00
C ALA A 126 10.17 -12.77 -2.22
N ASP A 127 10.35 -14.03 -2.62
CA ASP A 127 11.68 -14.61 -2.92
C ASP A 127 12.36 -13.83 -4.05
N ILE A 128 11.63 -13.52 -5.13
CA ILE A 128 12.17 -12.76 -6.26
C ILE A 128 12.54 -11.33 -5.84
N ASN A 129 11.65 -10.63 -5.12
CA ASN A 129 11.91 -9.27 -4.65
C ASN A 129 13.13 -9.22 -3.72
N LYS A 130 13.31 -10.24 -2.88
CA LYS A 130 14.46 -10.37 -2.01
C LYS A 130 15.77 -10.59 -2.80
N GLN A 131 15.75 -11.49 -3.77
CA GLN A 131 16.92 -11.80 -4.59
C GLN A 131 17.34 -10.62 -5.47
N LEU A 132 16.39 -9.95 -6.12
CA LEU A 132 16.68 -8.87 -7.07
C LEU A 132 16.91 -7.51 -6.40
N GLY A 133 16.23 -7.23 -5.31
CA GLY A 133 16.22 -5.88 -4.73
C GLY A 133 16.60 -5.81 -3.25
N GLY A 134 16.83 -6.96 -2.58
CA GLY A 134 17.08 -6.97 -1.13
C GLY A 134 15.87 -6.50 -0.29
N VAL A 135 14.66 -6.46 -0.89
CA VAL A 135 13.45 -5.97 -0.25
C VAL A 135 12.72 -7.12 0.43
N GLU A 136 12.38 -6.95 1.72
CA GLU A 136 11.61 -7.94 2.48
C GLU A 136 10.12 -7.78 2.25
N THR A 137 9.38 -8.90 2.26
CA THR A 137 7.91 -8.88 2.15
C THR A 137 7.28 -9.32 3.46
N ILE A 138 6.34 -8.51 3.95
CA ILE A 138 5.52 -8.79 5.12
C ILE A 138 4.14 -9.21 4.62
N LEU A 139 3.77 -10.44 4.93
CA LEU A 139 2.45 -10.99 4.61
C LEU A 139 1.49 -10.76 5.78
N LEU A 140 0.36 -10.11 5.51
CA LEU A 140 -0.73 -9.93 6.46
C LEU A 140 -1.91 -10.79 6.03
N PHE A 141 -2.33 -11.72 6.88
CA PHE A 141 -3.54 -12.48 6.63
C PHE A 141 -4.76 -11.58 6.69
N SER A 142 -5.65 -11.71 5.71
CA SER A 142 -6.93 -11.02 5.69
C SER A 142 -7.77 -11.38 6.91
N ASP A 143 -8.50 -10.41 7.42
CA ASP A 143 -9.56 -10.69 8.39
C ASP A 143 -10.59 -11.63 7.73
N PRO A 144 -11.05 -12.70 8.40
CA PRO A 144 -12.02 -13.63 7.84
C PRO A 144 -13.27 -12.96 7.26
N ARG A 145 -13.69 -11.84 7.84
CA ARG A 145 -14.84 -11.04 7.35
C ARG A 145 -14.65 -10.50 5.93
N TYR A 146 -13.41 -10.32 5.49
CA TYR A 146 -13.05 -9.71 4.19
C TYR A 146 -12.38 -10.69 3.24
N SER A 147 -12.18 -11.95 3.65
CA SER A 147 -11.42 -12.93 2.86
C SER A 147 -12.06 -13.24 1.49
N SER A 148 -13.38 -13.16 1.37
CA SER A 148 -14.11 -13.34 0.11
C SER A 148 -14.13 -12.08 -0.77
N ILE A 149 -13.77 -10.90 -0.23
CA ILE A 149 -13.87 -9.64 -0.95
C ILE A 149 -12.60 -9.42 -1.79
N SER A 150 -12.78 -9.29 -3.09
CA SER A 150 -11.69 -8.98 -4.04
C SER A 150 -12.11 -7.90 -5.04
N SER A 151 -11.13 -7.21 -5.61
CA SER A 151 -11.39 -6.27 -6.70
C SER A 151 -12.06 -6.96 -7.90
N THR A 152 -11.69 -8.22 -8.17
CA THR A 152 -12.31 -9.01 -9.24
C THR A 152 -13.79 -9.24 -8.98
N LEU A 153 -14.17 -9.66 -7.77
CA LEU A 153 -15.57 -9.81 -7.38
C LEU A 153 -16.34 -8.49 -7.56
N VAL A 154 -15.77 -7.38 -7.09
CA VAL A 154 -16.43 -6.08 -7.21
C VAL A 154 -16.64 -5.66 -8.67
N ARG A 155 -15.64 -5.88 -9.53
CA ARG A 155 -15.80 -5.60 -10.97
C ARG A 155 -16.87 -6.49 -11.62
N GLU A 156 -16.89 -7.75 -11.26
CA GLU A 156 -17.88 -8.71 -11.78
C GLU A 156 -19.31 -8.32 -11.36
N LEU A 157 -19.52 -7.99 -10.09
CA LEU A 157 -20.81 -7.52 -9.58
C LEU A 157 -21.27 -6.24 -10.29
N ARG A 158 -20.37 -5.28 -10.51
CA ARG A 158 -20.66 -4.04 -11.26
C ARG A 158 -21.04 -4.34 -12.71
N PHE A 159 -20.33 -5.26 -13.35
CA PHE A 159 -20.61 -5.65 -14.73
C PHE A 159 -22.04 -6.20 -14.86
N PHE A 160 -22.53 -6.93 -13.88
CA PHE A 160 -23.90 -7.43 -13.83
C PHE A 160 -24.91 -6.46 -13.18
N GLY A 161 -24.55 -5.19 -13.01
CA GLY A 161 -25.44 -4.15 -12.49
C GLY A 161 -25.81 -4.30 -11.00
N ARG A 162 -24.99 -5.01 -10.22
CA ARG A 162 -25.19 -5.15 -8.77
C ARG A 162 -24.57 -4.00 -8.01
N GLU A 163 -25.19 -3.61 -6.89
CA GLU A 163 -24.62 -2.66 -5.96
C GLU A 163 -23.39 -3.24 -5.28
N VAL A 164 -22.37 -2.42 -5.04
CA VAL A 164 -21.08 -2.83 -4.50
C VAL A 164 -20.58 -1.95 -3.36
N ASP A 165 -21.38 -1.01 -2.90
CA ASP A 165 -20.99 -0.01 -1.89
C ASP A 165 -20.57 -0.64 -0.57
N GLU A 166 -21.12 -1.79 -0.23
CA GLU A 166 -20.75 -2.55 0.96
C GLU A 166 -19.32 -3.12 0.91
N PHE A 167 -18.74 -3.28 -0.28
CA PHE A 167 -17.39 -3.80 -0.49
C PHE A 167 -16.34 -2.70 -0.63
N LEU A 168 -16.77 -1.44 -0.69
CA LEU A 168 -15.90 -0.29 -0.90
C LEU A 168 -15.74 0.51 0.40
N PRO A 169 -14.54 1.02 0.67
CA PRO A 169 -14.34 1.91 1.80
C PRO A 169 -15.10 3.21 1.59
N LYS A 170 -15.59 3.77 2.68
CA LYS A 170 -16.23 5.08 2.66
C LYS A 170 -15.18 6.16 2.86
N ALA A 171 -15.24 7.21 2.06
CA ALA A 171 -14.44 8.41 2.28
C ALA A 171 -14.72 8.95 3.69
N LYS A 172 -13.65 9.22 4.45
CA LYS A 172 -13.77 9.86 5.76
C LYS A 172 -13.83 11.38 5.54
N LYS A 173 -14.78 12.03 6.18
CA LYS A 173 -14.90 13.51 6.19
C LYS A 173 -13.93 14.11 7.18
#